data_57b1649bc4d5b87c440c70326f852f0b
#
_entry.id   57b1649bc4d5b87c440c70326f852f0b
#
_cell.length_a   1.000
_cell.length_b   1.000
_cell.length_c   1.000
_cell.angle_alpha   90.00
_cell.angle_beta   90.00
_cell.angle_gamma   90.00
#
_symmetry.space_group_name_H-M   'P 1'
#
loop_
_entity.id
_entity.type
_entity.pdbx_description
1 polymer ?
#
loop_
_entity_poly.entity_id
_entity_poly.type
_entity_poly.pdbx_seq_one_letter_code
_entity_poly.pdbx_strand_id
1 'polypeptide(L)'
;ILVQFNNKELKVRYLLVDTPETVKSGVEVQKYGPEASELNGKLLSNAKNVEIEFDVFQKEDKYHRALCYVYADGKSVQEELLLAGLAEIKYVKPPDTRYLKEYKKAQNKAKSNKRNLWSSA
;
A
#
# COMPACT_ATOMS: atom_id res chain seq x y z
N ILE A 1 5.21 4.75 4.59
CA ILE A 1 5.32 4.09 5.91
C ILE A 1 6.79 3.97 6.33
N LEU A 2 7.02 3.84 7.60
CA LEU A 2 8.34 3.57 8.16
C LEU A 2 8.44 2.09 8.51
N VAL A 3 9.51 1.46 8.05
CA VAL A 3 9.78 0.04 8.31
C VAL A 3 11.19 -0.08 8.89
N GLN A 4 11.35 -0.87 9.93
CA GLN A 4 12.68 -1.21 10.46
C GLN A 4 13.28 -2.31 9.59
N PHE A 5 14.45 -2.03 9.04
CA PHE A 5 15.16 -2.98 8.20
C PHE A 5 16.65 -2.95 8.54
N ASN A 6 17.19 -4.08 8.97
CA ASN A 6 18.61 -4.18 9.38
C ASN A 6 18.99 -3.11 10.39
N ASN A 7 18.13 -2.87 11.41
CA ASN A 7 18.31 -1.87 12.47
C ASN A 7 18.31 -0.42 11.96
N LYS A 8 17.79 -0.18 10.76
CA LYS A 8 17.62 1.16 10.20
C LYS A 8 16.15 1.41 9.89
N GLU A 9 15.70 2.64 10.10
CA GLU A 9 14.39 3.06 9.63
C GLU A 9 14.44 3.23 8.13
N LEU A 10 13.45 2.64 7.46
CA LEU A 10 13.30 2.76 6.01
C LEU A 10 11.96 3.41 5.72
N LYS A 11 12.01 4.54 5.01
CA LYS A 11 10.78 5.18 4.51
C LYS A 11 10.35 4.43 3.26
N VAL A 12 9.13 3.94 3.28
CA VAL A 12 8.60 3.11 2.19
C VAL A 12 7.41 3.79 1.53
N ARG A 13 7.41 3.76 0.21
CA ARG A 13 6.25 4.07 -0.61
C ARG A 13 5.83 2.80 -1.33
N TYR A 14 4.57 2.42 -1.15
CA TYR A 14 4.05 1.22 -1.80
C TYR A 14 4.00 1.37 -3.32
N LEU A 15 4.53 0.39 -4.03
CA LEU A 15 4.40 0.32 -5.49
C LEU A 15 2.95 0.02 -5.87
N LEU A 16 2.49 0.67 -6.94
CA LEU A 16 1.23 0.41 -7.62
C LEU A 16 -0.04 0.79 -6.87
N VAL A 17 0.04 1.17 -5.60
CA VAL A 17 -1.15 1.51 -4.83
C VAL A 17 -1.00 2.85 -4.12
N ASP A 18 -2.14 3.46 -3.87
CA ASP A 18 -2.23 4.70 -3.11
C ASP A 18 -3.39 4.57 -2.11
N THR A 19 -3.17 5.07 -0.90
CA THR A 19 -4.19 5.09 0.15
C THR A 19 -4.68 6.51 0.37
N PRO A 20 -5.93 6.69 0.88
CA PRO A 20 -6.40 8.03 1.24
C PRO A 20 -5.51 8.66 2.32
N GLU A 21 -5.27 9.94 2.22
CA GLU A 21 -4.39 10.67 3.14
C GLU A 21 -5.02 10.82 4.52
N THR A 22 -4.18 10.68 5.55
CA THR A 22 -4.58 10.91 6.95
C THR A 22 -3.96 12.16 7.53
N VAL A 23 -2.65 12.32 7.32
CA VAL A 23 -1.89 13.47 7.85
C VAL A 23 -0.97 13.97 6.75
N LYS A 24 -1.20 15.20 6.33
CA LYS A 24 -0.33 15.87 5.37
C LYS A 24 -0.51 17.36 5.57
N SER A 25 0.60 18.09 5.75
CA SER A 25 0.56 19.52 5.95
C SER A 25 -0.22 20.23 4.83
N GLY A 26 -1.23 21.01 5.20
CA GLY A 26 -2.04 21.78 4.26
C GLY A 26 -3.10 20.98 3.49
N VAL A 27 -3.30 19.70 3.84
CA VAL A 27 -4.29 18.84 3.18
C VAL A 27 -5.25 18.27 4.23
N GLU A 28 -6.54 18.28 3.93
CA GLU A 28 -7.54 17.67 4.80
C GLU A 28 -7.40 16.15 4.83
N VAL A 29 -7.81 15.56 5.95
CA VAL A 29 -7.92 14.11 6.08
C VAL A 29 -8.97 13.62 5.10
N GLN A 30 -8.57 12.71 4.22
CA GLN A 30 -9.47 12.15 3.21
C GLN A 30 -10.37 11.07 3.81
N LYS A 31 -11.55 10.91 3.23
CA LYS A 31 -12.47 9.84 3.62
C LYS A 31 -11.76 8.49 3.49
N TYR A 32 -11.90 7.64 4.50
CA TYR A 32 -11.25 6.34 4.63
C TYR A 32 -9.74 6.41 4.89
N GLY A 33 -9.15 7.61 5.04
CA GLY A 33 -7.75 7.76 5.43
C GLY A 33 -7.44 7.11 6.77
N PRO A 34 -8.21 7.42 7.85
CA PRO A 34 -7.98 6.78 9.15
C PRO A 34 -8.13 5.27 9.12
N GLU A 35 -9.12 4.75 8.39
CA GLU A 35 -9.35 3.30 8.28
C GLU A 35 -8.20 2.61 7.54
N ALA A 36 -7.69 3.21 6.47
CA ALA A 36 -6.55 2.68 5.73
C ALA A 36 -5.31 2.66 6.61
N SER A 37 -5.06 3.75 7.34
CA SER A 37 -3.92 3.85 8.25
C SER A 37 -4.01 2.82 9.38
N GLU A 38 -5.19 2.61 9.92
CA GLU A 38 -5.43 1.62 10.98
C GLU A 38 -5.14 0.20 10.47
N LEU A 39 -5.68 -0.18 9.31
CA LEU A 39 -5.43 -1.50 8.75
C LEU A 39 -3.96 -1.71 8.45
N ASN A 40 -3.32 -0.72 7.84
CA ASN A 40 -1.89 -0.77 7.55
C ASN A 40 -1.06 -0.98 8.83
N GLY A 41 -1.32 -0.19 9.84
CA GLY A 41 -0.64 -0.29 11.13
C GLY A 41 -0.86 -1.64 11.81
N LYS A 42 -2.08 -2.15 11.76
CA LYS A 42 -2.44 -3.44 12.35
C LYS A 42 -1.73 -4.60 11.66
N LEU A 43 -1.71 -4.59 10.32
CA LEU A 43 -1.02 -5.63 9.56
C LEU A 43 0.48 -5.67 9.88
N LEU A 44 1.10 -4.50 9.99
CA LEU A 44 2.53 -4.40 10.26
C LEU A 44 2.88 -4.68 11.71
N SER A 45 2.11 -4.15 12.67
CA SER A 45 2.40 -4.32 14.09
C SER A 45 2.15 -5.74 14.60
N ASN A 46 1.22 -6.46 13.99
CA ASN A 46 0.94 -7.84 14.37
C ASN A 46 1.85 -8.85 13.68
N ALA A 47 2.64 -8.42 12.72
CA ALA A 47 3.53 -9.30 11.97
C ALA A 47 4.77 -9.64 12.79
N LYS A 48 5.18 -10.90 12.74
CA LYS A 48 6.46 -11.36 13.29
C LYS A 48 7.59 -11.00 12.35
N ASN A 49 7.33 -11.08 11.03
CA ASN A 49 8.30 -10.75 10.00
C ASN A 49 7.67 -9.80 8.98
N VAL A 50 8.36 -8.72 8.68
CA VAL A 50 7.99 -7.81 7.59
C VAL A 50 9.10 -7.90 6.55
N GLU A 51 8.72 -8.19 5.32
CA GLU A 51 9.66 -8.29 4.20
C GLU A 51 9.31 -7.25 3.15
N ILE A 52 10.33 -6.76 2.46
CA ILE A 52 10.15 -5.86 1.33
C ILE A 52 10.76 -6.49 0.08
N GLU A 53 10.15 -6.16 -1.06
CA GLU A 53 10.62 -6.64 -2.36
C GLU A 53 10.63 -5.48 -3.33
N PHE A 54 11.78 -5.25 -3.99
CA PHE A 54 11.85 -4.26 -5.06
C PHE A 54 11.40 -4.87 -6.38
N ASP A 55 10.85 -4.03 -7.26
CA ASP A 55 10.63 -4.42 -8.63
C ASP A 55 11.95 -4.25 -9.43
N VAL A 56 11.88 -4.32 -10.76
CA VAL A 56 13.08 -4.48 -11.60
C VAL A 56 13.83 -3.19 -11.92
N PHE A 57 13.17 -2.04 -11.85
CA PHE A 57 13.77 -0.79 -12.36
C PHE A 57 14.01 0.25 -11.29
N GLN A 58 12.98 0.86 -10.75
CA GLN A 58 13.11 1.98 -9.81
C GLN A 58 13.01 1.51 -8.37
N LYS A 59 14.06 1.79 -7.58
CA LYS A 59 14.12 1.36 -6.18
C LYS A 59 13.79 2.47 -5.18
N GLU A 60 13.81 3.72 -5.64
CA GLU A 60 13.66 4.87 -4.78
C GLU A 60 12.99 6.01 -5.53
N ASP A 61 12.14 6.79 -4.85
CA ASP A 61 11.54 7.97 -5.46
C ASP A 61 12.40 9.21 -5.21
N LYS A 62 11.96 10.37 -5.74
CA LYS A 62 12.69 11.62 -5.61
C LYS A 62 12.81 12.15 -4.17
N TYR A 63 12.02 11.59 -3.25
CA TYR A 63 12.06 11.93 -1.82
C TYR A 63 12.82 10.91 -0.99
N HIS A 64 13.58 10.04 -1.65
CA HIS A 64 14.38 8.98 -1.01
C HIS A 64 13.54 7.95 -0.24
N ARG A 65 12.30 7.72 -0.68
CA ARG A 65 11.49 6.63 -0.16
C ARG A 65 11.70 5.38 -1.01
N ALA A 66 11.86 4.23 -0.35
CA ALA A 66 11.99 2.96 -1.04
C ALA A 66 10.68 2.60 -1.73
N LEU A 67 10.72 2.31 -3.02
CA LEU A 67 9.58 1.87 -3.82
C LEU A 67 9.56 0.36 -3.80
N CYS A 68 8.61 -0.23 -3.08
CA CYS A 68 8.63 -1.67 -2.90
C CYS A 68 7.25 -2.26 -2.62
N TYR A 69 7.22 -3.57 -2.68
CA TYR A 69 6.11 -4.40 -2.23
C TYR A 69 6.41 -4.82 -0.80
N VAL A 70 5.40 -4.81 0.07
CA VAL A 70 5.57 -5.12 1.49
C VAL A 70 4.74 -6.33 1.87
N TYR A 71 5.36 -7.26 2.60
CA TYR A 71 4.72 -8.48 3.08
C TYR A 71 4.80 -8.54 4.60
N ALA A 72 3.66 -8.79 5.23
CA ALA A 72 3.56 -9.00 6.66
C ALA A 72 3.23 -10.48 6.89
N ASP A 73 4.18 -11.24 7.43
CA ASP A 73 4.07 -12.69 7.61
C ASP A 73 3.64 -13.41 6.32
N GLY A 74 4.24 -13.01 5.19
CA GLY A 74 3.97 -13.60 3.89
C GLY A 74 2.73 -13.10 3.17
N LYS A 75 1.95 -12.20 3.79
CA LYS A 75 0.78 -11.59 3.15
C LYS A 75 1.13 -10.24 2.56
N SER A 76 0.73 -9.99 1.32
CA SER A 76 0.92 -8.69 0.69
C SER A 76 0.06 -7.63 1.39
N VAL A 77 0.72 -6.64 1.97
CA VAL A 77 0.03 -5.53 2.64
C VAL A 77 -0.76 -4.71 1.61
N GLN A 78 -0.20 -4.46 0.45
CA GLN A 78 -0.88 -3.73 -0.62
C GLN A 78 -2.15 -4.46 -1.07
N GLU A 79 -2.06 -5.77 -1.25
CA GLU A 79 -3.21 -6.58 -1.67
C GLU A 79 -4.31 -6.59 -0.62
N GLU A 80 -3.95 -6.69 0.66
CA GLU A 80 -4.92 -6.63 1.75
C GLU A 80 -5.64 -5.28 1.79
N LEU A 81 -4.92 -4.18 1.58
CA LEU A 81 -5.52 -2.84 1.51
C LEU A 81 -6.47 -2.72 0.33
N LEU A 82 -6.08 -3.27 -0.83
CA LEU A 82 -6.93 -3.26 -2.02
C LEU A 82 -8.21 -4.08 -1.81
N LEU A 83 -8.09 -5.27 -1.21
CA LEU A 83 -9.24 -6.14 -0.92
C LEU A 83 -10.22 -5.48 0.05
N ALA A 84 -9.71 -4.70 0.99
CA ALA A 84 -10.54 -3.98 1.95
C ALA A 84 -11.20 -2.73 1.35
N GLY A 85 -10.84 -2.35 0.10
CA GLY A 85 -11.31 -1.12 -0.51
C GLY A 85 -10.74 0.13 0.14
N LEU A 86 -9.57 0.03 0.74
CA LEU A 86 -8.89 1.13 1.43
C LEU A 86 -7.65 1.63 0.68
N ALA A 87 -7.46 1.14 -0.52
CA ALA A 87 -6.41 1.59 -1.43
C ALA A 87 -6.92 1.46 -2.86
N GLU A 88 -6.29 2.19 -3.78
CA GLU A 88 -6.57 2.04 -5.21
C GLU A 88 -5.27 1.93 -5.98
N ILE A 89 -5.33 1.31 -7.15
CA ILE A 89 -4.18 1.20 -8.04
C ILE A 89 -3.87 2.57 -8.62
N LYS A 90 -2.62 2.99 -8.46
CA LYS A 90 -2.14 4.28 -8.97
C LYS A 90 -0.64 4.21 -9.28
N TYR A 91 -0.15 5.20 -10.03
CA TYR A 91 1.28 5.35 -10.31
C TYR A 91 1.89 4.11 -10.97
N VAL A 92 1.16 3.56 -11.93
CA VAL A 92 1.63 2.41 -12.71
C VAL A 92 2.70 2.88 -13.69
N LYS A 93 3.94 2.42 -13.50
CA LYS A 93 5.08 2.80 -14.34
C LYS A 93 5.82 1.55 -14.83
N PRO A 94 5.51 1.07 -16.02
CA PRO A 94 6.26 -0.07 -16.57
C PRO A 94 7.76 0.24 -16.66
N PRO A 95 8.66 -0.72 -16.40
CA PRO A 95 8.40 -2.15 -16.23
C PRO A 95 8.08 -2.60 -14.79
N ASP A 96 7.92 -1.68 -13.84
CA ASP A 96 7.69 -1.99 -12.43
C ASP A 96 6.22 -2.36 -12.17
N THR A 97 5.78 -3.46 -12.74
CA THR A 97 4.39 -3.90 -12.72
C THR A 97 4.23 -5.38 -12.37
N ARG A 98 5.17 -5.92 -11.58
CA ARG A 98 5.22 -7.36 -11.26
C ARG A 98 3.89 -7.94 -10.78
N TYR A 99 3.22 -7.23 -9.86
CA TYR A 99 1.98 -7.72 -9.24
C TYR A 99 0.73 -6.98 -9.70
N LEU A 100 0.81 -6.23 -10.78
CA LEU A 100 -0.32 -5.43 -11.26
C LEU A 100 -1.56 -6.27 -11.54
N LYS A 101 -1.38 -7.45 -12.12
CA LYS A 101 -2.49 -8.35 -12.44
C LYS A 101 -3.22 -8.81 -11.17
N GLU A 102 -2.47 -9.23 -10.18
CA GLU A 102 -3.00 -9.68 -8.88
C GLU A 102 -3.70 -8.53 -8.17
N TYR A 103 -3.13 -7.34 -8.22
CA TYR A 103 -3.70 -6.14 -7.59
C TYR A 103 -5.00 -5.71 -8.28
N LYS A 104 -5.07 -5.83 -9.60
CA LYS A 104 -6.33 -5.55 -10.33
C LYS A 104 -7.44 -6.49 -9.90
N LYS A 105 -7.13 -7.77 -9.70
CA LYS A 105 -8.11 -8.75 -9.21
C LYS A 105 -8.62 -8.37 -7.82
N ALA A 106 -7.71 -7.99 -6.91
CA ALA A 106 -8.06 -7.59 -5.55
C ALA A 106 -8.95 -6.35 -5.56
N GLN A 107 -8.58 -5.34 -6.34
CA GLN A 107 -9.36 -4.11 -6.46
C GLN A 107 -10.75 -4.36 -7.05
N ASN A 108 -10.84 -5.18 -8.09
CA ASN A 108 -12.11 -5.51 -8.71
C ASN A 108 -13.04 -6.26 -7.76
N LYS A 109 -12.48 -7.12 -6.91
CA LYS A 109 -13.25 -7.82 -5.87
C LYS A 109 -13.81 -6.82 -4.85
N ALA A 110 -13.02 -5.85 -4.41
CA ALA A 110 -13.47 -4.80 -3.50
C ALA A 110 -14.57 -3.95 -4.15
N LYS A 111 -14.44 -3.62 -5.43
CA LYS A 111 -15.45 -2.87 -6.18
C LYS A 111 -16.77 -3.65 -6.27
N SER A 112 -16.71 -4.93 -6.60
CA SER A 112 -17.88 -5.79 -6.69
C SER A 112 -18.61 -5.90 -5.37
N ASN A 113 -17.89 -5.92 -4.26
CA ASN A 113 -18.43 -6.00 -2.91
C ASN A 113 -18.75 -4.63 -2.30
N LYS A 114 -18.55 -3.55 -3.05
CA LYS A 114 -18.82 -2.16 -2.62
C LYS A 114 -18.18 -1.82 -1.28
N ARG A 115 -16.94 -2.23 -1.09
CA ARG A 115 -16.21 -1.98 0.15
C ARG A 115 -15.62 -0.58 0.19
N ASN A 116 -15.77 0.08 1.33
CA ASN A 116 -15.16 1.39 1.65
C ASN A 116 -15.12 2.38 0.48
N LEU A 117 -13.97 2.61 -0.16
CA LEU A 117 -13.84 3.55 -1.29
C LEU A 117 -14.87 3.29 -2.41
N TRP A 118 -15.34 2.07 -2.56
CA TRP A 118 -16.25 1.66 -3.63
C TRP A 118 -17.71 1.56 -3.17
N SER A 119 -18.00 1.98 -1.94
CA SER A 119 -19.33 1.81 -1.34
C SER A 119 -20.41 2.70 -1.94
N SER A 120 -20.03 3.83 -2.54
CA SER A 120 -20.98 4.78 -3.14
C SER A 120 -20.99 4.75 -4.66
N ALA A 121 -20.42 3.71 -5.24
CA ALA A 121 -20.39 3.56 -6.70
C ALA A 121 -21.75 3.18 -7.27
#